data_5704e388121bb460bb05c0659ecb23d3
#
_entry.id   5704e388121bb460bb05c0659ecb23d3
#
_cell.length_a   1.000
_cell.length_b   1.000
_cell.length_c   1.000
_cell.angle_alpha   90.00
_cell.angle_beta   90.00
_cell.angle_gamma   90.00
#
_symmetry.space_group_name_H-M   'P 1'
#
loop_
_entity.id
_entity.type
_entity.pdbx_description
1 polymer ?
#
loop_
_entity_poly.entity_id
_entity_poly.type
_entity_poly.pdbx_seq_one_letter_code
_entity_poly.pdbx_strand_id
1 'polypeptide(L)'
;MIVNSGSTPCMPARRDIYTGRLEFLERGWGPLEEEDRDLPRQVSGPPNRSVQWMMQEGQRVSCLLTDHFHLWEQGSGNYHMGYTGFEFVRGIESDALYTDPVDFPCPEGDRLGKNERHWRNVHFIRQREEDYFCAQVCTKAADWLERNRAHEDFYLHLDIFDPHEPWDPPEEILKQFDANGYAVEGLNSAAPYAPWCEHYTQEQFDNMRARYAAKVVFLDRWLGVLFDKMDELDLWKDTLLVFTTDHGTWNGDHGRMGKLGTHQYDGCAHIPFVLCHPELGHGQRRDQLVQLMDIYSTVLSAVGRPLPEMPEDRPLHGIDLLPLLADSTAATRDCALMGMFGKSVSITDGMWTLHQSPTAENQPLNWYGYHLARFIRYELGPYENGRREVVDGVTWPDPTSLHDKAADPNELVNLAEARPDKLAEMQGKLRDELNRLRAPMEQLQRLGLMA
;
A
#
# COMPACT_ATOMS: atom_id res chain seq x y z
N MET A 1 -0.30 -13.71 -10.91
CA MET A 1 0.52 -13.94 -9.70
C MET A 1 -0.39 -13.88 -8.49
N ILE A 2 -0.13 -14.67 -7.46
CA ILE A 2 -0.81 -14.53 -6.16
C ILE A 2 -0.03 -13.45 -5.42
N VAL A 3 -0.59 -12.25 -5.37
CA VAL A 3 0.14 -11.08 -4.88
C VAL A 3 -0.38 -10.67 -3.52
N ASN A 4 0.51 -10.59 -2.53
CA ASN A 4 0.19 -10.16 -1.20
C ASN A 4 0.88 -8.84 -0.87
N SER A 5 0.16 -7.93 -0.21
CA SER A 5 0.63 -6.59 0.10
C SER A 5 1.95 -6.58 0.88
N GLY A 6 2.08 -7.38 1.92
CA GLY A 6 3.21 -7.30 2.86
C GLY A 6 2.87 -6.45 4.07
N SER A 7 3.54 -5.33 4.22
CA SER A 7 3.26 -4.39 5.31
C SER A 7 1.98 -3.60 5.07
N THR A 8 1.20 -3.38 6.12
CA THR A 8 -0.02 -2.57 6.10
C THR A 8 -0.02 -1.54 7.25
N PRO A 9 -0.77 -0.45 7.14
CA PRO A 9 -1.52 0.05 5.99
C PRO A 9 -0.66 0.88 5.03
N CYS A 10 -1.20 1.92 4.43
CA CYS A 10 -0.71 2.73 3.32
C CYS A 10 0.80 3.05 3.33
N MET A 11 1.32 3.73 4.36
CA MET A 11 2.74 4.13 4.38
C MET A 11 3.70 2.95 4.58
N PRO A 12 3.44 1.98 5.47
CA PRO A 12 4.25 0.76 5.54
C PRO A 12 4.29 -0.02 4.21
N ALA A 13 3.17 -0.14 3.50
CA ALA A 13 3.13 -0.80 2.19
C ALA A 13 4.00 -0.06 1.13
N ARG A 14 3.90 1.27 1.10
CA ARG A 14 4.78 2.08 0.25
C ARG A 14 6.24 1.94 0.62
N ARG A 15 6.53 1.86 1.92
CA ARG A 15 7.89 1.66 2.37
C ARG A 15 8.46 0.32 1.89
N ASP A 16 7.65 -0.76 1.85
CA ASP A 16 8.06 -2.04 1.26
C ASP A 16 8.52 -1.86 -0.19
N ILE A 17 7.77 -1.08 -0.99
CA ILE A 17 8.13 -0.77 -2.38
C ILE A 17 9.42 0.06 -2.45
N TYR A 18 9.58 1.03 -1.56
CA TYR A 18 10.71 1.95 -1.58
C TYR A 18 12.01 1.32 -1.08
N THR A 19 11.93 0.34 -0.18
CA THR A 19 13.12 -0.24 0.48
C THR A 19 13.42 -1.68 0.07
N GLY A 20 12.48 -2.36 -0.58
CA GLY A 20 12.59 -3.79 -0.90
C GLY A 20 12.53 -4.69 0.33
N ARG A 21 11.93 -4.24 1.45
CA ARG A 21 11.89 -4.92 2.74
C ARG A 21 10.48 -4.93 3.32
N LEU A 22 10.16 -5.94 4.15
CA LEU A 22 8.94 -5.98 4.93
C LEU A 22 9.10 -5.13 6.21
N GLU A 23 8.58 -3.93 6.16
CA GLU A 23 8.79 -2.93 7.21
C GLU A 23 8.03 -3.21 8.51
N PHE A 24 6.87 -3.88 8.45
CA PHE A 24 6.07 -4.18 9.64
C PHE A 24 6.80 -5.06 10.66
N LEU A 25 7.89 -5.71 10.27
CA LEU A 25 8.72 -6.50 11.17
C LEU A 25 9.59 -5.63 12.10
N GLU A 26 9.87 -4.40 11.70
CA GLU A 26 10.76 -3.47 12.39
C GLU A 26 10.05 -2.20 12.87
N ARG A 27 9.07 -1.71 12.11
CA ARG A 27 8.39 -0.45 12.36
C ARG A 27 7.04 -0.37 11.64
N GLY A 28 6.25 0.61 12.01
CA GLY A 28 4.98 0.89 11.36
C GLY A 28 5.04 2.15 10.49
N TRP A 29 4.08 3.04 10.67
CA TRP A 29 3.94 4.28 9.91
C TRP A 29 5.06 5.28 10.26
N GLY A 30 5.90 5.60 9.30
CA GLY A 30 7.01 6.53 9.49
C GLY A 30 7.64 6.98 8.18
N PRO A 31 8.54 7.98 8.23
CA PRO A 31 9.31 8.44 7.09
C PRO A 31 10.40 7.42 6.72
N LEU A 32 11.05 7.65 5.58
CA LEU A 32 12.30 6.96 5.27
C LEU A 32 13.38 7.41 6.26
N GLU A 33 14.23 6.47 6.68
CA GLU A 33 15.37 6.75 7.54
C GLU A 33 16.63 7.02 6.69
N GLU A 34 17.66 7.58 7.29
CA GLU A 34 18.88 8.00 6.58
C GLU A 34 19.61 6.83 5.89
N GLU A 35 19.57 5.66 6.53
CA GLU A 35 20.19 4.43 6.02
C GLU A 35 19.38 3.71 4.93
N ASP A 36 18.13 4.10 4.68
CA ASP A 36 17.30 3.48 3.66
C ASP A 36 17.87 3.69 2.25
N ARG A 37 17.95 2.59 1.50
CA ARG A 37 18.37 2.59 0.10
C ARG A 37 17.14 2.71 -0.79
N ASP A 38 16.47 3.87 -0.75
CA ASP A 38 15.19 4.03 -1.43
C ASP A 38 15.28 3.91 -2.95
N LEU A 39 14.27 3.27 -3.53
CA LEU A 39 14.19 2.93 -4.95
C LEU A 39 14.40 4.14 -5.87
N PRO A 40 13.77 5.31 -5.67
CA PRO A 40 13.97 6.45 -6.55
C PRO A 40 15.45 6.89 -6.66
N ARG A 41 16.17 6.90 -5.52
CA ARG A 41 17.61 7.22 -5.53
C ARG A 41 18.44 6.15 -6.22
N GLN A 42 18.10 4.87 -6.03
CA GLN A 42 18.82 3.78 -6.68
C GLN A 42 18.63 3.80 -8.21
N VAL A 43 17.42 4.13 -8.68
CA VAL A 43 17.11 4.26 -10.11
C VAL A 43 17.79 5.48 -10.73
N SER A 44 17.64 6.64 -10.10
CA SER A 44 18.14 7.92 -10.64
C SER A 44 19.67 8.08 -10.52
N GLY A 45 20.29 7.33 -9.61
CA GLY A 45 21.70 7.51 -9.23
C GLY A 45 21.84 8.41 -7.98
N PRO A 46 23.05 8.51 -7.41
CA PRO A 46 23.26 9.21 -6.15
C PRO A 46 22.78 10.65 -6.24
N PRO A 47 21.97 11.13 -5.29
CA PRO A 47 21.50 12.50 -5.27
C PRO A 47 22.69 13.43 -5.05
N ASN A 48 23.06 14.18 -6.08
CA ASN A 48 24.00 15.27 -5.88
C ASN A 48 23.23 16.58 -5.70
N ARG A 49 23.69 17.40 -4.80
CA ARG A 49 23.03 18.61 -4.32
C ARG A 49 23.05 19.79 -5.31
N SER A 50 23.53 19.62 -6.53
CA SER A 50 23.54 20.69 -7.53
C SER A 50 22.73 20.33 -8.77
N VAL A 51 21.93 21.28 -9.26
CA VAL A 51 21.14 21.16 -10.49
C VAL A 51 22.02 20.82 -11.70
N GLN A 52 23.28 21.30 -11.73
CA GLN A 52 24.25 20.98 -12.78
C GLN A 52 24.61 19.51 -12.84
N TRP A 53 24.47 18.80 -11.74
CA TRP A 53 24.83 17.40 -11.63
C TRP A 53 23.68 16.46 -12.09
N MET A 54 22.42 16.88 -11.95
CA MET A 54 21.26 16.15 -12.46
C MET A 54 21.23 16.04 -14.00
N MET A 55 22.09 16.80 -14.69
CA MET A 55 22.23 16.82 -16.15
C MET A 55 23.49 16.10 -16.65
N GLN A 56 24.18 15.34 -15.79
CA GLN A 56 25.36 14.58 -16.21
C GLN A 56 24.96 13.23 -16.85
N GLU A 57 25.80 12.74 -17.76
CA GLU A 57 25.62 11.46 -18.44
C GLU A 57 25.33 10.31 -17.43
N GLY A 58 24.31 9.50 -17.74
CA GLY A 58 23.94 8.31 -16.97
C GLY A 58 22.98 8.55 -15.82
N GLN A 59 22.42 9.75 -15.65
CA GLN A 59 21.34 10.00 -14.71
C GLN A 59 19.98 9.87 -15.38
N ARG A 60 19.08 9.12 -14.73
CA ARG A 60 17.69 9.01 -15.17
C ARG A 60 16.85 10.12 -14.57
N VAL A 61 15.99 10.70 -15.39
CA VAL A 61 14.93 11.58 -14.89
C VAL A 61 13.91 10.74 -14.16
N SER A 62 13.56 11.15 -12.95
CA SER A 62 12.50 10.49 -12.16
C SER A 62 11.50 11.51 -11.64
N CYS A 63 10.22 11.13 -11.63
CA CYS A 63 9.16 11.99 -11.15
C CYS A 63 8.16 11.21 -10.32
N LEU A 64 7.73 11.81 -9.20
CA LEU A 64 6.59 11.39 -8.43
C LEU A 64 5.40 12.31 -8.73
N LEU A 65 4.30 11.76 -9.23
CA LEU A 65 3.03 12.47 -9.39
C LEU A 65 2.00 11.83 -8.48
N THR A 66 1.41 12.58 -7.57
CA THR A 66 0.54 12.00 -6.54
C THR A 66 -0.45 13.01 -5.99
N ASP A 67 -1.58 12.49 -5.52
CA ASP A 67 -2.52 13.18 -4.65
C ASP A 67 -2.51 12.62 -3.21
N HIS A 68 -1.61 11.67 -2.91
CA HIS A 68 -1.53 11.00 -1.62
C HIS A 68 -0.95 11.90 -0.53
N PHE A 69 -1.81 12.60 0.21
CA PHE A 69 -1.39 13.63 1.17
C PHE A 69 -0.59 13.09 2.38
N HIS A 70 -0.72 11.82 2.72
CA HIS A 70 0.07 11.19 3.79
C HIS A 70 1.59 11.21 3.56
N LEU A 71 2.03 11.37 2.30
CA LEU A 71 3.45 11.56 1.97
C LEU A 71 4.02 12.87 2.52
N TRP A 72 3.17 13.84 2.88
CA TRP A 72 3.51 15.14 3.47
C TRP A 72 3.00 15.32 4.89
N GLU A 73 2.30 14.34 5.42
CA GLU A 73 1.83 14.34 6.78
C GLU A 73 2.98 14.26 7.79
N GLN A 74 2.77 14.80 8.99
CA GLN A 74 3.76 14.75 10.05
C GLN A 74 4.12 13.31 10.41
N GLY A 75 5.39 12.96 10.19
CA GLY A 75 5.92 11.62 10.42
C GLY A 75 6.06 10.73 9.18
N SER A 76 5.75 11.24 7.97
CA SER A 76 5.98 10.49 6.72
C SER A 76 6.51 11.36 5.56
N GLY A 77 7.06 12.52 5.85
CA GLY A 77 7.28 13.63 4.91
C GLY A 77 8.53 13.60 4.01
N ASN A 78 9.16 12.50 3.66
CA ASN A 78 10.39 12.54 2.87
C ASN A 78 10.45 11.59 1.66
N TYR A 79 9.37 10.89 1.34
CA TYR A 79 9.34 9.92 0.24
C TYR A 79 9.58 10.54 -1.14
N HIS A 80 9.25 11.83 -1.33
CA HIS A 80 9.46 12.55 -2.59
C HIS A 80 10.92 12.95 -2.83
N MET A 81 11.76 12.95 -1.79
CA MET A 81 13.13 13.49 -1.86
C MET A 81 14.10 12.68 -2.73
N GLY A 82 13.76 11.42 -3.05
CA GLY A 82 14.58 10.56 -3.89
C GLY A 82 14.41 10.81 -5.40
N TYR A 83 13.37 11.54 -5.81
CA TYR A 83 13.08 11.85 -7.22
C TYR A 83 13.79 13.11 -7.70
N THR A 84 14.01 13.22 -9.02
CA THR A 84 14.51 14.45 -9.65
C THR A 84 13.43 15.53 -9.69
N GLY A 85 12.15 15.15 -9.71
CA GLY A 85 11.03 16.06 -9.62
C GLY A 85 9.80 15.40 -8.98
N PHE A 86 8.90 16.22 -8.48
CA PHE A 86 7.62 15.74 -7.98
C PHE A 86 6.52 16.78 -8.17
N GLU A 87 5.29 16.32 -8.26
CA GLU A 87 4.12 17.17 -8.22
C GLU A 87 3.06 16.58 -7.30
N PHE A 88 2.53 17.39 -6.38
CA PHE A 88 1.51 17.01 -5.42
C PHE A 88 0.19 17.71 -5.72
N VAL A 89 -0.84 16.94 -6.07
CA VAL A 89 -2.21 17.40 -6.23
C VAL A 89 -2.87 17.41 -4.84
N ARG A 90 -3.08 18.60 -4.31
CA ARG A 90 -3.57 18.81 -2.94
C ARG A 90 -5.08 18.80 -2.82
N GLY A 91 -5.58 18.45 -1.64
CA GLY A 91 -6.97 18.67 -1.24
C GLY A 91 -7.75 17.42 -0.87
N ILE A 92 -7.18 16.22 -1.09
CA ILE A 92 -7.87 14.97 -0.75
C ILE A 92 -7.90 14.72 0.77
N GLU A 93 -8.93 14.04 1.23
CA GLU A 93 -9.13 13.59 2.62
C GLU A 93 -8.91 14.74 3.64
N SER A 94 -7.97 14.58 4.56
CA SER A 94 -7.71 15.50 5.66
C SER A 94 -6.72 16.61 5.31
N ASP A 95 -6.29 16.75 4.04
CA ASP A 95 -5.39 17.83 3.62
C ASP A 95 -5.98 19.20 3.93
N ALA A 96 -5.29 20.00 4.73
CA ALA A 96 -5.71 21.34 5.11
C ALA A 96 -5.34 22.38 4.04
N LEU A 97 -5.88 22.23 2.83
CA LEU A 97 -5.60 23.16 1.72
C LEU A 97 -6.36 24.47 1.87
N TYR A 98 -7.69 24.40 2.08
CA TYR A 98 -8.53 25.57 2.30
C TYR A 98 -8.98 25.65 3.76
N THR A 99 -8.90 26.84 4.33
CA THR A 99 -9.24 27.14 5.72
C THR A 99 -10.25 28.28 5.84
N ASP A 100 -10.83 28.70 4.73
CA ASP A 100 -11.76 29.82 4.65
C ASP A 100 -12.99 29.58 5.54
N PRO A 101 -13.36 30.55 6.40
CA PRO A 101 -14.47 30.42 7.33
C PRO A 101 -15.83 30.68 6.61
N VAL A 102 -16.06 29.96 5.52
CA VAL A 102 -17.28 30.04 4.74
C VAL A 102 -18.17 28.82 4.95
N ASP A 103 -19.47 28.98 4.78
CA ASP A 103 -20.38 27.84 4.71
C ASP A 103 -20.25 27.15 3.35
N PHE A 104 -20.26 25.82 3.34
CA PHE A 104 -20.15 25.00 2.13
C PHE A 104 -21.04 23.76 2.25
N PRO A 105 -21.50 23.21 1.13
CA PRO A 105 -22.25 21.97 1.13
C PRO A 105 -21.40 20.83 1.69
N CYS A 106 -21.85 20.24 2.79
CA CYS A 106 -21.23 19.08 3.40
C CYS A 106 -22.33 18.10 3.81
N PRO A 107 -22.24 16.82 3.46
CA PRO A 107 -23.17 15.81 3.96
C PRO A 107 -23.27 15.86 5.48
N GLU A 108 -24.48 15.71 6.03
CA GLU A 108 -24.71 15.88 7.47
C GLU A 108 -23.86 14.93 8.32
N GLY A 109 -23.73 13.68 7.90
CA GLY A 109 -22.89 12.66 8.56
C GLY A 109 -21.39 12.96 8.55
N ASP A 110 -20.91 13.84 7.66
CA ASP A 110 -19.50 14.20 7.51
C ASP A 110 -19.13 15.51 8.23
N ARG A 111 -20.11 16.25 8.73
CA ARG A 111 -19.93 17.58 9.34
C ARG A 111 -19.11 17.44 10.60
N LEU A 112 -18.49 17.24 11.26
CA LEU A 112 -17.68 17.10 12.47
C LEU A 112 -16.64 15.99 12.39
N GLY A 113 -16.47 15.41 11.22
CA GLY A 113 -15.53 14.31 11.00
C GLY A 113 -14.27 14.72 10.26
N LYS A 114 -13.39 13.75 10.06
CA LYS A 114 -12.18 13.90 9.24
C LYS A 114 -12.50 14.31 7.78
N ASN A 115 -13.71 14.00 7.30
CA ASN A 115 -14.15 14.28 5.94
C ASN A 115 -14.60 15.75 5.71
N GLU A 116 -14.85 16.52 6.76
CA GLU A 116 -15.25 17.93 6.59
C GLU A 116 -14.20 18.72 5.80
N ARG A 117 -12.90 18.47 6.05
CA ARG A 117 -11.81 19.12 5.30
C ARG A 117 -11.85 18.75 3.82
N HIS A 118 -12.07 17.48 3.52
CA HIS A 118 -12.24 17.01 2.15
C HIS A 118 -13.37 17.75 1.42
N TRP A 119 -14.57 17.81 2.03
CA TRP A 119 -15.71 18.49 1.42
C TRP A 119 -15.50 19.99 1.25
N ARG A 120 -14.77 20.62 2.17
CA ARG A 120 -14.34 22.02 2.03
C ARG A 120 -13.45 22.20 0.80
N ASN A 121 -12.42 21.38 0.66
CA ASN A 121 -11.52 21.45 -0.48
C ASN A 121 -12.25 21.19 -1.80
N VAL A 122 -13.09 20.15 -1.82
CA VAL A 122 -13.93 19.80 -2.98
C VAL A 122 -14.82 20.97 -3.40
N HIS A 123 -15.43 21.69 -2.46
CA HIS A 123 -16.26 22.86 -2.74
C HIS A 123 -15.51 23.95 -3.54
N PHE A 124 -14.24 24.18 -3.22
CA PHE A 124 -13.44 25.20 -3.91
C PHE A 124 -12.78 24.70 -5.20
N ILE A 125 -12.45 23.42 -5.28
CA ILE A 125 -11.69 22.85 -6.39
C ILE A 125 -12.61 22.32 -7.49
N ARG A 126 -13.65 21.54 -7.12
CA ARG A 126 -14.36 20.65 -8.03
C ARG A 126 -15.52 21.37 -8.72
N GLN A 127 -15.37 21.65 -10.00
CA GLN A 127 -16.42 22.23 -10.85
C GLN A 127 -16.87 21.25 -11.97
N ARG A 128 -16.00 20.35 -12.37
CA ARG A 128 -16.18 19.40 -13.46
C ARG A 128 -15.41 18.11 -13.20
N GLU A 129 -15.56 17.12 -14.07
CA GLU A 129 -14.96 15.80 -13.89
C GLU A 129 -13.42 15.84 -13.83
N GLU A 130 -12.77 16.67 -14.64
CA GLU A 130 -11.33 16.83 -14.68
C GLU A 130 -10.72 17.41 -13.39
N ASP A 131 -11.54 17.99 -12.52
CA ASP A 131 -11.09 18.56 -11.26
C ASP A 131 -11.00 17.55 -10.13
N TYR A 132 -11.44 16.30 -10.33
CA TYR A 132 -11.23 15.22 -9.38
C TYR A 132 -9.74 14.89 -9.26
N PHE A 133 -9.29 14.50 -8.06
CA PHE A 133 -7.86 14.37 -7.77
C PHE A 133 -7.17 13.31 -8.65
N CYS A 134 -7.74 12.10 -8.78
CA CYS A 134 -7.19 11.09 -9.68
C CYS A 134 -7.17 11.54 -11.15
N ALA A 135 -8.18 12.28 -11.59
CA ALA A 135 -8.24 12.86 -12.94
C ALA A 135 -7.09 13.83 -13.18
N GLN A 136 -6.82 14.71 -12.21
CA GLN A 136 -5.69 15.64 -12.28
C GLN A 136 -4.35 14.90 -12.31
N VAL A 137 -4.16 13.85 -11.49
CA VAL A 137 -2.91 13.08 -11.49
C VAL A 137 -2.71 12.39 -12.83
N CYS A 138 -3.74 11.72 -13.39
CA CYS A 138 -3.64 11.06 -14.69
C CYS A 138 -3.35 12.05 -15.84
N THR A 139 -4.03 13.20 -15.85
CA THR A 139 -3.78 14.27 -16.85
C THR A 139 -2.35 14.80 -16.75
N LYS A 140 -1.87 15.08 -15.53
CA LYS A 140 -0.49 15.53 -15.31
C LYS A 140 0.53 14.47 -15.71
N ALA A 141 0.22 13.19 -15.53
CA ALA A 141 1.06 12.09 -15.97
C ALA A 141 1.16 12.03 -17.51
N ALA A 142 0.03 12.14 -18.21
CA ALA A 142 -0.01 12.21 -19.66
C ALA A 142 0.82 13.42 -20.20
N ASP A 143 0.63 14.59 -19.60
CA ASP A 143 1.40 15.80 -19.93
C ASP A 143 2.90 15.64 -19.63
N TRP A 144 3.23 14.96 -18.54
CA TRP A 144 4.63 14.71 -18.18
C TRP A 144 5.30 13.79 -19.20
N LEU A 145 4.64 12.70 -19.61
CA LEU A 145 5.12 11.79 -20.64
C LEU A 145 5.37 12.53 -21.97
N GLU A 146 4.41 13.35 -22.41
CA GLU A 146 4.56 14.16 -23.63
C GLU A 146 5.77 15.08 -23.58
N ARG A 147 5.95 15.80 -22.46
CA ARG A 147 7.08 16.74 -22.30
C ARG A 147 8.44 16.05 -22.17
N ASN A 148 8.47 14.85 -21.63
CA ASN A 148 9.69 14.10 -21.35
C ASN A 148 10.00 13.00 -22.38
N ARG A 149 9.21 12.88 -23.44
CA ARG A 149 9.35 11.87 -24.49
C ARG A 149 10.72 11.79 -25.18
N ALA A 150 11.52 12.85 -25.08
CA ALA A 150 12.88 12.89 -25.65
C ALA A 150 13.95 12.31 -24.71
N HIS A 151 13.61 11.98 -23.47
CA HIS A 151 14.51 11.25 -22.59
C HIS A 151 14.54 9.77 -22.97
N GLU A 152 15.74 9.22 -23.16
CA GLU A 152 15.92 7.79 -23.44
C GLU A 152 15.52 6.91 -22.25
N ASP A 153 15.80 7.41 -21.01
CA ASP A 153 15.52 6.72 -19.76
C ASP A 153 14.75 7.63 -18.81
N PHE A 154 13.63 7.15 -18.28
CA PHE A 154 12.90 7.81 -17.20
C PHE A 154 12.33 6.82 -16.19
N TYR A 155 12.01 7.31 -14.99
CA TYR A 155 11.24 6.61 -13.97
C TYR A 155 10.07 7.50 -13.54
N LEU A 156 8.85 7.11 -13.89
CA LEU A 156 7.63 7.80 -13.49
C LEU A 156 6.89 6.96 -12.46
N HIS A 157 6.66 7.52 -11.28
CA HIS A 157 5.86 6.91 -10.23
C HIS A 157 4.56 7.70 -10.06
N LEU A 158 3.44 7.05 -10.33
CA LEU A 158 2.10 7.56 -10.02
C LEU A 158 1.63 6.91 -8.73
N ASP A 159 1.37 7.72 -7.72
CA ASP A 159 0.76 7.28 -6.47
C ASP A 159 -0.60 7.96 -6.32
N ILE A 160 -1.63 7.32 -6.87
CA ILE A 160 -3.00 7.80 -6.89
C ILE A 160 -3.71 7.30 -5.64
N PHE A 161 -4.32 8.22 -4.88
CA PHE A 161 -4.99 7.88 -3.63
C PHE A 161 -6.31 7.12 -3.84
N ASP A 162 -7.03 7.40 -4.93
CA ASP A 162 -8.22 6.64 -5.29
C ASP A 162 -7.86 5.16 -5.56
N PRO A 163 -8.72 4.21 -5.13
CA PRO A 163 -10.07 4.35 -4.58
C PRO A 163 -10.15 4.42 -3.05
N HIS A 164 -9.19 5.04 -2.36
CA HIS A 164 -9.25 5.30 -0.92
C HIS A 164 -10.49 6.14 -0.55
N GLU A 165 -10.96 6.03 0.69
CA GLU A 165 -11.98 6.95 1.22
C GLU A 165 -11.41 8.40 1.36
N PRO A 166 -12.26 9.45 1.28
CA PRO A 166 -13.73 9.45 1.17
C PRO A 166 -14.23 8.96 -0.18
N TRP A 167 -15.26 8.13 -0.16
CA TRP A 167 -15.84 7.63 -1.41
C TRP A 167 -16.88 8.63 -1.95
N ASP A 168 -16.42 9.49 -2.82
CA ASP A 168 -17.13 10.62 -3.39
C ASP A 168 -17.10 10.65 -4.93
N PRO A 169 -17.44 9.52 -5.60
CA PRO A 169 -17.41 9.44 -7.05
C PRO A 169 -18.39 10.42 -7.72
N PRO A 170 -18.26 10.70 -9.03
CA PRO A 170 -19.31 11.41 -9.76
C PRO A 170 -20.69 10.74 -9.60
N GLU A 171 -21.72 11.56 -9.39
CA GLU A 171 -23.06 11.05 -9.07
C GLU A 171 -23.66 10.20 -10.19
N GLU A 172 -23.40 10.54 -11.46
CA GLU A 172 -23.85 9.75 -12.60
C GLU A 172 -23.24 8.35 -12.67
N ILE A 173 -22.03 8.15 -12.13
CA ILE A 173 -21.43 6.84 -12.02
C ILE A 173 -22.00 6.12 -10.79
N LEU A 174 -22.12 6.81 -9.66
CA LEU A 174 -22.72 6.22 -8.46
C LEU A 174 -24.14 5.68 -8.73
N LYS A 175 -24.96 6.41 -9.47
CA LYS A 175 -26.32 6.01 -9.83
C LYS A 175 -26.42 4.75 -10.70
N GLN A 176 -25.31 4.30 -11.27
CA GLN A 176 -25.27 3.01 -11.97
C GLN A 176 -25.24 1.82 -10.99
N PHE A 177 -24.80 2.04 -9.76
CA PHE A 177 -24.72 1.04 -8.70
C PHE A 177 -25.80 1.19 -7.63
N ASP A 178 -26.22 2.43 -7.35
CA ASP A 178 -27.31 2.76 -6.41
C ASP A 178 -28.13 3.94 -6.93
N ALA A 179 -29.37 3.68 -7.25
CA ALA A 179 -30.29 4.69 -7.79
C ALA A 179 -30.52 5.89 -6.84
N ASN A 180 -30.31 5.70 -5.53
CA ASN A 180 -30.43 6.77 -4.53
C ASN A 180 -29.27 7.79 -4.64
N GLY A 181 -28.15 7.41 -5.26
CA GLY A 181 -26.98 8.29 -5.37
C GLY A 181 -26.51 8.78 -4.01
N TYR A 182 -26.41 10.08 -3.84
CA TYR A 182 -26.04 10.72 -2.57
C TYR A 182 -27.21 10.99 -1.62
N ALA A 183 -28.44 10.61 -1.97
CA ALA A 183 -29.64 10.93 -1.20
C ALA A 183 -29.87 10.01 0.03
N VAL A 184 -28.87 9.24 0.45
CA VAL A 184 -28.97 8.38 1.65
C VAL A 184 -28.76 9.23 2.91
N GLU A 185 -29.81 9.33 3.74
CA GLU A 185 -29.84 10.20 4.90
C GLU A 185 -28.85 9.80 6.00
N GLY A 186 -28.20 10.78 6.60
CA GLY A 186 -27.32 10.60 7.77
C GLY A 186 -26.06 9.76 7.52
N LEU A 187 -25.73 9.45 6.27
CA LEU A 187 -24.56 8.65 5.93
C LEU A 187 -23.27 9.42 6.23
N ASN A 188 -22.40 8.80 7.05
CA ASN A 188 -21.01 9.22 7.21
C ASN A 188 -20.17 8.47 6.17
N SER A 189 -19.49 9.21 5.29
CA SER A 189 -18.69 8.64 4.21
C SER A 189 -17.28 8.21 4.65
N ALA A 190 -16.93 8.35 5.93
CA ALA A 190 -15.69 7.80 6.48
C ALA A 190 -15.87 6.33 6.82
N ALA A 191 -15.02 5.46 6.29
CA ALA A 191 -15.00 4.06 6.69
C ALA A 191 -14.73 3.94 8.21
N PRO A 192 -15.52 3.15 8.96
CA PRO A 192 -15.44 3.10 10.42
C PRO A 192 -14.25 2.29 10.94
N TYR A 193 -13.61 1.46 10.10
CA TYR A 193 -12.57 0.49 10.48
C TYR A 193 -13.02 -0.47 11.58
N ALA A 194 -14.28 -0.89 11.50
CA ALA A 194 -14.99 -1.65 12.52
C ALA A 194 -16.06 -2.58 11.87
N PRO A 195 -16.79 -3.39 12.66
CA PRO A 195 -17.96 -4.07 12.15
C PRO A 195 -18.95 -3.06 11.56
N TRP A 196 -19.33 -3.24 10.29
CA TRP A 196 -20.15 -2.25 9.59
C TRP A 196 -21.53 -2.07 10.22
N CYS A 197 -22.12 -3.16 10.77
CA CYS A 197 -23.46 -3.14 11.38
C CYS A 197 -23.56 -2.32 12.68
N GLU A 198 -22.43 -1.94 13.27
CA GLU A 198 -22.39 -1.04 14.43
C GLU A 198 -22.45 0.44 14.03
N HIS A 199 -22.23 0.76 12.75
CA HIS A 199 -22.09 2.12 12.25
C HIS A 199 -23.07 2.49 11.14
N TYR A 200 -23.62 1.50 10.43
CA TYR A 200 -24.47 1.71 9.27
C TYR A 200 -25.75 0.90 9.35
N THR A 201 -26.83 1.47 8.82
CA THR A 201 -28.00 0.68 8.38
C THR A 201 -27.63 -0.12 7.14
N GLN A 202 -28.47 -1.11 6.78
CA GLN A 202 -28.25 -1.87 5.54
C GLN A 202 -28.20 -0.98 4.30
N GLU A 203 -29.11 0.00 4.20
CA GLU A 203 -29.15 0.97 3.09
C GLU A 203 -27.87 1.81 3.00
N GLN A 204 -27.39 2.32 4.14
CA GLN A 204 -26.13 3.08 4.21
C GLN A 204 -24.93 2.22 3.82
N PHE A 205 -24.90 0.97 4.30
CA PHE A 205 -23.82 0.02 3.96
C PHE A 205 -23.80 -0.30 2.46
N ASP A 206 -24.97 -0.59 1.86
CA ASP A 206 -25.09 -0.87 0.43
C ASP A 206 -24.66 0.34 -0.41
N ASN A 207 -25.05 1.56 0.01
CA ASN A 207 -24.62 2.79 -0.65
C ASN A 207 -23.08 3.01 -0.54
N MET A 208 -22.47 2.72 0.61
CA MET A 208 -21.01 2.80 0.76
C MET A 208 -20.30 1.85 -0.20
N ARG A 209 -20.79 0.62 -0.36
CA ARG A 209 -20.27 -0.33 -1.35
C ARG A 209 -20.41 0.16 -2.78
N ALA A 210 -21.56 0.75 -3.09
CA ALA A 210 -21.83 1.36 -4.40
C ALA A 210 -20.87 2.52 -4.68
N ARG A 211 -20.61 3.38 -3.70
CA ARG A 211 -19.63 4.48 -3.81
C ARG A 211 -18.23 3.95 -4.09
N TYR A 212 -17.78 2.91 -3.38
CA TYR A 212 -16.48 2.29 -3.64
C TYR A 212 -16.39 1.75 -5.07
N ALA A 213 -17.40 0.99 -5.52
CA ALA A 213 -17.43 0.46 -6.89
C ALA A 213 -17.40 1.59 -7.94
N ALA A 214 -18.15 2.66 -7.70
CA ALA A 214 -18.17 3.83 -8.58
C ALA A 214 -16.81 4.56 -8.62
N LYS A 215 -16.09 4.63 -7.48
CA LYS A 215 -14.71 5.18 -7.42
C LYS A 215 -13.75 4.34 -8.26
N VAL A 216 -13.84 3.01 -8.20
CA VAL A 216 -13.00 2.12 -9.02
C VAL A 216 -13.26 2.34 -10.51
N VAL A 217 -14.53 2.40 -10.93
CA VAL A 217 -14.90 2.68 -12.35
C VAL A 217 -14.41 4.06 -12.78
N PHE A 218 -14.50 5.04 -11.90
CA PHE A 218 -14.03 6.39 -12.21
C PHE A 218 -12.52 6.47 -12.37
N LEU A 219 -11.77 5.83 -11.46
CA LEU A 219 -10.32 5.72 -11.58
C LEU A 219 -9.91 5.00 -12.87
N ASP A 220 -10.55 3.87 -13.20
CA ASP A 220 -10.29 3.11 -14.43
C ASP A 220 -10.45 3.98 -15.69
N ARG A 221 -11.52 4.80 -15.73
CA ARG A 221 -11.72 5.77 -16.83
C ARG A 221 -10.54 6.72 -17.01
N TRP A 222 -10.03 7.28 -15.91
CA TRP A 222 -8.93 8.25 -15.97
C TRP A 222 -7.56 7.61 -16.19
N LEU A 223 -7.35 6.38 -15.76
CA LEU A 223 -6.18 5.59 -16.17
C LEU A 223 -6.17 5.37 -17.68
N GLY A 224 -7.34 5.26 -18.32
CA GLY A 224 -7.46 5.23 -19.78
C GLY A 224 -6.78 6.43 -20.46
N VAL A 225 -6.90 7.63 -19.91
CA VAL A 225 -6.23 8.85 -20.45
C VAL A 225 -4.70 8.70 -20.45
N LEU A 226 -4.14 8.09 -19.40
CA LEU A 226 -2.71 7.79 -19.34
C LEU A 226 -2.31 6.73 -20.37
N PHE A 227 -3.08 5.64 -20.47
CA PHE A 227 -2.79 4.56 -21.41
C PHE A 227 -2.93 4.99 -22.86
N ASP A 228 -3.95 5.81 -23.18
CA ASP A 228 -4.10 6.43 -24.50
C ASP A 228 -2.86 7.29 -24.86
N LYS A 229 -2.31 8.01 -23.89
CA LYS A 229 -1.06 8.78 -24.10
C LYS A 229 0.14 7.86 -24.30
N MET A 230 0.23 6.75 -23.59
CA MET A 230 1.28 5.75 -23.82
C MET A 230 1.18 5.13 -25.22
N ASP A 231 -0.04 4.87 -25.70
CA ASP A 231 -0.30 4.40 -27.09
C ASP A 231 0.13 5.47 -28.10
N GLU A 232 -0.27 6.72 -27.91
CA GLU A 232 0.08 7.84 -28.79
C GLU A 232 1.60 8.03 -28.92
N LEU A 233 2.34 7.84 -27.83
CA LEU A 233 3.79 7.99 -27.79
C LEU A 233 4.57 6.70 -28.10
N ASP A 234 3.86 5.59 -28.37
CA ASP A 234 4.46 4.26 -28.66
C ASP A 234 5.39 3.76 -27.54
N LEU A 235 5.02 4.03 -26.27
CA LEU A 235 5.87 3.72 -25.10
C LEU A 235 5.88 2.24 -24.71
N TRP A 236 4.91 1.46 -25.13
CA TRP A 236 4.83 0.03 -24.80
C TRP A 236 6.01 -0.80 -25.32
N LYS A 237 6.70 -0.32 -26.34
CA LYS A 237 7.85 -1.00 -26.97
C LYS A 237 9.12 -1.00 -26.13
N ASP A 238 9.24 -0.09 -25.16
CA ASP A 238 10.47 0.14 -24.40
C ASP A 238 10.23 0.51 -22.91
N THR A 239 8.99 0.41 -22.44
CA THR A 239 8.62 0.77 -21.08
C THR A 239 8.16 -0.47 -20.28
N LEU A 240 8.76 -0.70 -19.11
CA LEU A 240 8.21 -1.58 -18.09
C LEU A 240 7.11 -0.86 -17.34
N LEU A 241 5.88 -1.36 -17.41
CA LEU A 241 4.77 -0.90 -16.56
C LEU A 241 4.55 -1.85 -15.40
N VAL A 242 4.48 -1.30 -14.18
CA VAL A 242 4.01 -1.99 -12.97
C VAL A 242 2.72 -1.33 -12.52
N PHE A 243 1.62 -2.09 -12.49
CA PHE A 243 0.33 -1.63 -11.97
C PHE A 243 -0.05 -2.47 -10.77
N THR A 244 -0.31 -1.80 -9.63
CA THR A 244 -0.69 -2.46 -8.38
C THR A 244 -1.41 -1.48 -7.45
N THR A 245 -1.83 -1.96 -6.28
CA THR A 245 -2.24 -1.14 -5.13
C THR A 245 -1.42 -1.52 -3.91
N ASP A 246 -1.46 -0.68 -2.88
CA ASP A 246 -0.74 -0.89 -1.62
C ASP A 246 -1.36 -1.99 -0.75
N HIS A 247 -2.68 -2.03 -0.64
CA HIS A 247 -3.50 -3.02 0.06
C HIS A 247 -4.95 -2.90 -0.39
N GLY A 248 -5.79 -3.85 -0.01
CA GLY A 248 -7.23 -3.81 -0.19
C GLY A 248 -7.96 -3.09 0.95
N THR A 249 -9.27 -3.20 0.94
CA THR A 249 -10.17 -2.73 2.01
C THR A 249 -11.33 -3.71 2.16
N TRP A 250 -11.73 -3.99 3.39
CA TRP A 250 -12.96 -4.74 3.61
C TRP A 250 -14.16 -3.89 3.25
N ASN A 251 -15.02 -4.47 2.49
CA ASN A 251 -16.25 -3.83 2.01
C ASN A 251 -17.45 -4.74 2.29
N GLY A 252 -17.46 -5.28 3.51
CA GLY A 252 -18.41 -6.27 4.02
C GLY A 252 -17.78 -7.61 4.39
N ASP A 253 -16.57 -7.90 3.91
CA ASP A 253 -15.84 -9.12 4.23
C ASP A 253 -15.61 -9.20 5.74
N HIS A 254 -15.75 -10.40 6.32
CA HIS A 254 -15.71 -10.65 7.77
C HIS A 254 -16.63 -9.72 8.59
N GLY A 255 -17.72 -9.21 7.98
CA GLY A 255 -18.65 -8.27 8.63
C GLY A 255 -18.06 -6.88 8.88
N ARG A 256 -16.94 -6.50 8.25
CA ARG A 256 -16.20 -5.27 8.52
C ARG A 256 -16.21 -4.31 7.34
N MET A 257 -15.88 -3.05 7.63
CA MET A 257 -15.59 -2.03 6.63
C MET A 257 -14.31 -1.28 7.03
N GLY A 258 -13.44 -1.04 6.04
CA GLY A 258 -12.12 -0.42 6.24
C GLY A 258 -10.98 -1.41 6.12
N LYS A 259 -9.86 -1.20 6.81
CA LYS A 259 -8.61 -1.96 6.60
C LYS A 259 -7.81 -2.30 7.85
N LEU A 260 -8.30 -1.91 9.03
CA LEU A 260 -7.60 -2.09 10.31
C LEU A 260 -8.45 -2.85 11.33
N GLY A 261 -7.81 -3.36 12.38
CA GLY A 261 -8.49 -3.88 13.57
C GLY A 261 -8.80 -5.39 13.54
N THR A 262 -8.30 -6.13 12.56
CA THR A 262 -8.34 -7.60 12.51
C THR A 262 -7.17 -8.15 11.68
N HIS A 263 -7.04 -9.47 11.55
CA HIS A 263 -6.04 -10.13 10.72
C HIS A 263 -6.04 -9.61 9.27
N GLN A 264 -4.90 -9.72 8.61
CA GLN A 264 -4.77 -9.35 7.20
C GLN A 264 -5.27 -10.50 6.31
N TYR A 265 -6.61 -10.65 6.26
CA TYR A 265 -7.26 -11.60 5.36
C TYR A 265 -7.14 -11.17 3.90
N ASP A 266 -7.42 -12.08 2.96
CA ASP A 266 -7.30 -11.84 1.52
C ASP A 266 -8.01 -10.58 1.01
N GLY A 267 -9.18 -10.24 1.55
CA GLY A 267 -9.88 -9.01 1.15
C GLY A 267 -9.06 -7.72 1.33
N CYS A 268 -8.05 -7.75 2.20
CA CYS A 268 -7.12 -6.65 2.41
C CYS A 268 -5.70 -6.94 1.91
N ALA A 269 -5.26 -8.18 1.98
CA ALA A 269 -3.89 -8.57 1.68
C ALA A 269 -3.66 -9.00 0.22
N HIS A 270 -4.62 -9.66 -0.41
CA HIS A 270 -4.52 -10.12 -1.80
C HIS A 270 -4.88 -8.98 -2.76
N ILE A 271 -3.88 -8.47 -3.49
CA ILE A 271 -3.97 -7.26 -4.30
C ILE A 271 -3.79 -7.54 -5.80
N PRO A 272 -4.37 -6.69 -6.67
CA PRO A 272 -4.09 -6.75 -8.11
C PRO A 272 -2.63 -6.38 -8.39
N PHE A 273 -2.04 -7.07 -9.38
CA PHE A 273 -0.68 -6.80 -9.83
C PHE A 273 -0.54 -7.16 -11.30
N VAL A 274 -0.17 -6.20 -12.11
CA VAL A 274 0.13 -6.39 -13.53
C VAL A 274 1.54 -5.90 -13.79
N LEU A 275 2.32 -6.75 -14.45
CA LEU A 275 3.65 -6.42 -14.92
C LEU A 275 3.67 -6.55 -16.43
N CYS A 276 3.85 -5.44 -17.14
CA CYS A 276 3.93 -5.41 -18.60
C CYS A 276 5.36 -5.03 -19.01
N HIS A 277 6.06 -5.98 -19.61
CA HIS A 277 7.42 -5.80 -20.12
C HIS A 277 7.40 -5.79 -21.64
N PRO A 278 8.16 -4.91 -22.33
CA PRO A 278 8.11 -4.81 -23.80
C PRO A 278 8.41 -6.13 -24.53
N GLU A 279 9.29 -6.96 -24.00
CA GLU A 279 9.79 -8.17 -24.68
C GLU A 279 9.36 -9.48 -24.00
N LEU A 280 8.84 -9.44 -22.76
CA LEU A 280 8.63 -10.65 -21.95
C LEU A 280 7.17 -10.83 -21.56
N GLY A 281 6.67 -12.06 -21.67
CA GLY A 281 5.53 -12.54 -20.91
C GLY A 281 4.15 -11.93 -21.19
N HIS A 282 3.84 -11.57 -22.42
CA HIS A 282 2.54 -10.97 -22.78
C HIS A 282 1.35 -11.90 -22.55
N GLY A 283 0.25 -11.34 -21.98
CA GLY A 283 -1.05 -11.99 -21.86
C GLY A 283 -1.06 -13.24 -20.98
N GLN A 284 -0.17 -13.34 -20.00
CA GLN A 284 0.00 -14.53 -19.18
C GLN A 284 -0.45 -14.31 -17.74
N ARG A 285 -1.05 -15.36 -17.16
CA ARG A 285 -1.29 -15.45 -15.72
C ARG A 285 -0.20 -16.30 -15.05
N ARG A 286 0.21 -15.89 -13.87
CA ARG A 286 1.17 -16.59 -13.02
C ARG A 286 0.52 -16.87 -11.67
N ASP A 287 0.84 -18.02 -11.06
CA ASP A 287 0.28 -18.43 -9.76
C ASP A 287 1.33 -18.42 -8.64
N GLN A 288 2.55 -17.98 -8.94
CA GLN A 288 3.61 -17.84 -7.96
C GLN A 288 3.32 -16.71 -6.96
N LEU A 289 3.78 -16.90 -5.72
CA LEU A 289 3.68 -15.92 -4.65
C LEU A 289 4.66 -14.77 -4.89
N VAL A 290 4.14 -13.55 -4.93
CA VAL A 290 4.92 -12.31 -5.05
C VAL A 290 4.40 -11.27 -4.05
N GLN A 291 5.21 -10.26 -3.75
CA GLN A 291 4.88 -9.21 -2.79
C GLN A 291 5.32 -7.83 -3.29
N LEU A 292 4.77 -6.76 -2.71
CA LEU A 292 5.09 -5.38 -3.11
C LEU A 292 6.59 -5.06 -3.06
N MET A 293 7.32 -5.60 -2.10
CA MET A 293 8.77 -5.41 -1.98
C MET A 293 9.56 -5.94 -3.19
N ASP A 294 8.97 -6.82 -4.01
CA ASP A 294 9.61 -7.37 -5.21
C ASP A 294 9.74 -6.32 -6.33
N ILE A 295 8.90 -5.28 -6.29
CA ILE A 295 8.97 -4.15 -7.22
C ILE A 295 10.36 -3.52 -7.18
N TYR A 296 10.94 -3.39 -5.99
CA TYR A 296 12.27 -2.81 -5.80
C TYR A 296 13.34 -3.51 -6.65
N SER A 297 13.50 -4.82 -6.46
CA SER A 297 14.50 -5.61 -7.16
C SER A 297 14.19 -5.72 -8.66
N THR A 298 12.91 -5.84 -9.02
CA THR A 298 12.46 -5.93 -10.41
C THR A 298 12.73 -4.67 -11.20
N VAL A 299 12.44 -3.50 -10.64
CA VAL A 299 12.69 -2.20 -11.29
C VAL A 299 14.19 -1.99 -11.46
N LEU A 300 15.01 -2.25 -10.43
CA LEU A 300 16.46 -2.11 -10.55
C LEU A 300 17.04 -3.03 -11.62
N SER A 301 16.59 -4.29 -11.68
CA SER A 301 16.99 -5.24 -12.72
C SER A 301 16.61 -4.75 -14.12
N ALA A 302 15.36 -4.29 -14.29
CA ALA A 302 14.86 -3.80 -15.58
C ALA A 302 15.65 -2.59 -16.11
N VAL A 303 16.10 -1.70 -15.22
CA VAL A 303 16.90 -0.54 -15.61
C VAL A 303 18.41 -0.79 -15.60
N GLY A 304 18.84 -2.05 -15.43
CA GLY A 304 20.26 -2.44 -15.43
C GLY A 304 21.07 -1.85 -14.26
N ARG A 305 20.42 -1.60 -13.11
CA ARG A 305 21.11 -1.16 -11.89
C ARG A 305 21.40 -2.33 -10.97
N PRO A 306 22.59 -2.43 -10.39
CA PRO A 306 22.87 -3.45 -9.38
C PRO A 306 22.00 -3.22 -8.12
N LEU A 307 21.67 -4.30 -7.45
CA LEU A 307 21.11 -4.20 -6.10
C LEU A 307 22.13 -3.54 -5.16
N PRO A 308 21.70 -2.65 -4.26
CA PRO A 308 22.60 -2.02 -3.30
C PRO A 308 23.19 -3.05 -2.33
N GLU A 309 24.39 -2.79 -1.87
CA GLU A 309 24.95 -3.53 -0.72
C GLU A 309 24.14 -3.20 0.53
N MET A 310 23.67 -4.23 1.19
CA MET A 310 22.89 -4.14 2.42
C MET A 310 23.68 -4.74 3.59
N PRO A 311 23.46 -4.22 4.82
CA PRO A 311 24.00 -4.86 6.02
C PRO A 311 23.53 -6.31 6.13
N GLU A 312 24.38 -7.19 6.66
CA GLU A 312 24.08 -8.64 6.78
C GLU A 312 22.84 -8.90 7.66
N ASP A 313 22.64 -8.07 8.66
CA ASP A 313 21.47 -8.12 9.57
C ASP A 313 20.22 -7.45 9.01
N ARG A 314 20.33 -6.74 7.88
CA ARG A 314 19.21 -6.05 7.20
C ARG A 314 19.21 -6.31 5.69
N PRO A 315 19.09 -7.57 5.22
CA PRO A 315 19.12 -7.91 3.79
C PRO A 315 17.89 -7.37 3.05
N LEU A 316 17.96 -7.29 1.72
CA LEU A 316 16.77 -7.13 0.88
C LEU A 316 15.89 -8.37 1.01
N HIS A 317 14.59 -8.17 1.03
CA HIS A 317 13.58 -9.23 1.07
C HIS A 317 12.95 -9.49 -0.30
N GLY A 318 12.89 -8.42 -1.14
CA GLY A 318 12.32 -8.45 -2.48
C GLY A 318 13.18 -9.24 -3.48
N ILE A 319 12.53 -9.95 -4.38
CA ILE A 319 13.15 -10.72 -5.46
C ILE A 319 12.89 -10.06 -6.80
N ASP A 320 13.73 -10.34 -7.80
CA ASP A 320 13.52 -9.91 -9.19
C ASP A 320 12.46 -10.80 -9.86
N LEU A 321 11.42 -10.19 -10.42
CA LEU A 321 10.33 -10.90 -11.10
C LEU A 321 10.53 -11.04 -12.61
N LEU A 322 11.54 -10.41 -13.21
CA LEU A 322 11.79 -10.53 -14.66
C LEU A 322 12.02 -11.99 -15.11
N PRO A 323 12.77 -12.82 -14.37
CA PRO A 323 12.90 -14.23 -14.72
C PRO A 323 11.56 -14.97 -14.79
N LEU A 324 10.58 -14.61 -13.93
CA LEU A 324 9.26 -15.21 -13.93
C LEU A 324 8.43 -14.83 -15.17
N LEU A 325 8.68 -13.67 -15.77
CA LEU A 325 8.04 -13.28 -17.04
C LEU A 325 8.56 -14.11 -18.20
N ALA A 326 9.87 -14.42 -18.21
CA ALA A 326 10.50 -15.20 -19.26
C ALA A 326 10.19 -16.71 -19.14
N ASP A 327 10.17 -17.23 -17.90
CA ASP A 327 9.97 -18.66 -17.61
C ASP A 327 8.94 -18.83 -16.47
N SER A 328 7.81 -19.47 -16.81
CA SER A 328 6.74 -19.73 -15.83
C SER A 328 7.13 -20.70 -14.70
N THR A 329 8.24 -21.39 -14.83
CA THR A 329 8.78 -22.32 -13.83
C THR A 329 9.84 -21.68 -12.94
N ALA A 330 10.21 -20.42 -13.20
CA ALA A 330 11.17 -19.70 -12.37
C ALA A 330 10.70 -19.67 -10.91
N ALA A 331 11.63 -19.97 -10.01
CA ALA A 331 11.34 -19.99 -8.59
C ALA A 331 11.13 -18.58 -8.05
N THR A 332 10.15 -18.46 -7.16
CA THR A 332 9.93 -17.27 -6.36
C THR A 332 10.13 -17.60 -4.87
N ARG A 333 9.14 -17.38 -4.05
CA ARG A 333 9.12 -17.72 -2.64
C ARG A 333 8.11 -18.83 -2.37
N ASP A 334 8.38 -19.63 -1.34
CA ASP A 334 7.47 -20.69 -0.90
C ASP A 334 6.36 -20.14 -0.01
N CYS A 335 6.60 -18.98 0.63
CA CYS A 335 5.66 -18.35 1.54
C CYS A 335 5.70 -16.82 1.39
N ALA A 336 4.55 -16.18 1.65
CA ALA A 336 4.43 -14.72 1.74
C ALA A 336 3.99 -14.31 3.15
N LEU A 337 4.61 -13.24 3.69
CA LEU A 337 4.26 -12.67 4.99
C LEU A 337 3.46 -11.38 4.83
N MET A 338 2.44 -11.20 5.66
CA MET A 338 1.63 -9.98 5.71
C MET A 338 1.42 -9.58 7.17
N GLY A 339 1.35 -8.28 7.41
CA GLY A 339 1.07 -7.84 8.78
C GLY A 339 1.13 -6.33 8.97
N MET A 340 0.92 -6.00 10.23
CA MET A 340 1.01 -4.63 10.73
C MET A 340 1.92 -4.64 11.95
N PHE A 341 2.77 -3.62 12.08
CA PHE A 341 3.69 -3.51 13.19
C PHE A 341 3.02 -3.74 14.56
N GLY A 342 3.59 -4.65 15.32
CA GLY A 342 3.10 -4.99 16.67
C GLY A 342 1.78 -5.77 16.72
N LYS A 343 1.21 -6.15 15.59
CA LYS A 343 -0.05 -6.93 15.50
C LYS A 343 0.25 -8.40 15.15
N SER A 344 -0.77 -9.15 14.72
CA SER A 344 -0.57 -10.50 14.19
C SER A 344 0.35 -10.49 12.97
N VAL A 345 1.01 -11.62 12.74
CA VAL A 345 1.75 -11.89 11.51
C VAL A 345 1.04 -13.00 10.76
N SER A 346 0.71 -12.73 9.51
CA SER A 346 0.08 -13.70 8.62
C SER A 346 1.12 -14.31 7.69
N ILE A 347 1.03 -15.63 7.45
CA ILE A 347 1.84 -16.34 6.47
C ILE A 347 0.93 -17.18 5.59
N THR A 348 1.17 -17.14 4.28
CA THR A 348 0.50 -18.03 3.33
C THR A 348 1.52 -18.76 2.46
N ASP A 349 1.25 -20.04 2.15
CA ASP A 349 1.97 -20.83 1.15
C ASP A 349 1.14 -20.97 -0.16
N GLY A 350 0.07 -20.16 -0.29
CA GLY A 350 -0.86 -20.19 -1.41
C GLY A 350 -1.98 -21.21 -1.27
N MET A 351 -1.84 -22.21 -0.39
CA MET A 351 -2.86 -23.21 -0.08
C MET A 351 -3.45 -23.05 1.32
N TRP A 352 -2.62 -22.66 2.24
CA TRP A 352 -2.99 -22.41 3.63
C TRP A 352 -2.58 -21.01 4.05
N THR A 353 -3.39 -20.39 4.90
CA THR A 353 -3.03 -19.13 5.57
C THR A 353 -3.11 -19.32 7.08
N LEU A 354 -2.03 -18.94 7.75
CA LEU A 354 -1.97 -18.83 9.21
C LEU A 354 -1.91 -17.34 9.59
N HIS A 355 -2.80 -16.91 10.45
CA HIS A 355 -2.72 -15.62 11.14
C HIS A 355 -2.29 -15.88 12.59
N GLN A 356 -0.99 -15.71 12.84
CA GLN A 356 -0.39 -15.91 14.15
C GLN A 356 -0.56 -14.67 15.00
N SER A 357 -1.36 -14.78 16.05
CA SER A 357 -1.52 -13.71 17.03
C SER A 357 -0.33 -13.63 17.98
N PRO A 358 -0.03 -12.44 18.52
CA PRO A 358 0.98 -12.32 19.57
C PRO A 358 0.51 -13.00 20.87
N THR A 359 1.45 -13.24 21.77
CA THR A 359 1.15 -13.61 23.16
C THR A 359 0.33 -12.52 23.85
N ALA A 360 -0.24 -12.84 25.03
CA ALA A 360 -1.06 -11.86 25.76
C ALA A 360 -0.29 -10.58 26.13
N GLU A 361 1.01 -10.72 26.42
CA GLU A 361 1.89 -9.62 26.75
C GLU A 361 2.32 -8.83 25.51
N ASN A 362 2.35 -9.47 24.34
CA ASN A 362 2.83 -8.92 23.07
C ASN A 362 4.21 -8.22 23.19
N GLN A 363 5.10 -8.81 23.99
CA GLN A 363 6.41 -8.27 24.34
C GLN A 363 7.50 -9.35 24.21
N PRO A 364 8.77 -8.93 24.01
CA PRO A 364 9.22 -7.56 23.79
C PRO A 364 8.82 -7.06 22.39
N LEU A 365 8.67 -5.76 22.24
CA LEU A 365 8.43 -5.12 20.95
C LEU A 365 9.28 -3.85 20.87
N ASN A 366 10.05 -3.69 19.78
CA ASN A 366 10.88 -2.52 19.54
C ASN A 366 10.54 -1.86 18.21
N TRP A 367 10.55 -0.54 18.22
CA TRP A 367 10.49 0.29 17.02
C TRP A 367 11.92 0.58 16.54
N TYR A 368 12.28 0.13 15.37
CA TYR A 368 13.57 0.38 14.75
C TYR A 368 13.51 1.61 13.86
N GLY A 369 14.17 2.70 14.26
CA GLY A 369 14.22 3.97 13.56
C GLY A 369 14.18 5.14 14.53
N TYR A 370 14.68 6.27 14.06
CA TYR A 370 14.75 7.50 14.84
C TYR A 370 13.42 8.26 14.85
N HIS A 371 12.79 8.35 13.66
CA HIS A 371 11.60 9.13 13.47
C HIS A 371 10.33 8.37 13.85
N LEU A 372 9.34 9.12 14.31
CA LEU A 372 8.03 8.63 14.70
C LEU A 372 6.94 9.41 13.95
N ALA A 373 5.97 8.69 13.46
CA ALA A 373 4.71 9.31 13.07
C ALA A 373 3.90 9.64 14.33
N ARG A 374 3.52 10.89 14.50
CA ARG A 374 2.61 11.28 15.60
C ARG A 374 1.21 10.68 15.48
N PHE A 375 0.90 10.12 14.33
CA PHE A 375 -0.38 9.48 14.04
C PHE A 375 -0.56 8.18 14.82
N ILE A 376 0.51 7.44 15.09
CA ILE A 376 0.44 6.15 15.78
C ILE A 376 0.68 6.38 17.27
N ARG A 377 -0.30 6.01 18.09
CA ARG A 377 -0.28 6.15 19.54
C ARG A 377 0.45 4.97 20.19
N TYR A 378 1.75 4.85 19.93
CA TYR A 378 2.60 3.98 20.75
C TYR A 378 3.25 4.80 21.85
N GLU A 379 3.26 4.28 23.06
CA GLU A 379 4.13 4.80 24.09
C GLU A 379 5.52 4.18 23.90
N LEU A 380 6.51 5.02 23.66
CA LEU A 380 7.85 4.61 23.31
C LEU A 380 8.85 5.09 24.36
N GLY A 381 9.74 4.18 24.72
CA GLY A 381 10.91 4.47 25.51
C GLY A 381 11.94 5.38 24.79
N PRO A 382 13.05 5.70 25.46
CA PRO A 382 14.13 6.48 24.86
C PRO A 382 14.70 5.80 23.61
N TYR A 383 15.27 6.62 22.70
CA TYR A 383 16.01 6.09 21.55
C TYR A 383 17.41 5.63 21.97
N GLU A 384 17.67 4.36 21.87
CA GLU A 384 18.94 3.77 22.24
C GLU A 384 19.31 2.64 21.25
N ASN A 385 20.57 2.63 20.80
CA ASN A 385 21.09 1.59 19.91
C ASN A 385 20.23 1.35 18.65
N GLY A 386 19.75 2.40 18.01
CA GLY A 386 18.98 2.31 16.77
C GLY A 386 17.50 1.99 16.95
N ARG A 387 17.00 1.89 18.19
CA ARG A 387 15.61 1.48 18.46
C ARG A 387 15.01 2.15 19.69
N ARG A 388 13.70 2.00 19.85
CA ARG A 388 12.90 2.38 21.00
C ARG A 388 12.05 1.21 21.45
N GLU A 389 12.02 0.92 22.73
CA GLU A 389 11.06 -0.04 23.27
C GLU A 389 9.64 0.50 23.15
N VAL A 390 8.69 -0.34 22.73
CA VAL A 390 7.27 -0.05 22.76
C VAL A 390 6.75 -0.50 24.13
N VAL A 391 6.48 0.46 25.02
CA VAL A 391 6.12 0.16 26.41
C VAL A 391 4.63 0.00 26.61
N ASP A 392 3.79 0.61 25.76
CA ASP A 392 2.33 0.47 25.79
C ASP A 392 1.67 0.76 24.43
N GLY A 393 0.39 0.41 24.29
CA GLY A 393 -0.50 0.81 23.16
C GLY A 393 -0.67 -0.22 22.08
N VAL A 394 -0.13 -1.44 22.21
CA VAL A 394 -0.31 -2.49 21.20
C VAL A 394 -1.06 -3.69 21.75
N THR A 395 -2.38 -3.60 21.74
CA THR A 395 -3.26 -4.73 22.04
C THR A 395 -3.70 -5.44 20.77
N TRP A 396 -3.98 -6.74 20.87
CA TRP A 396 -4.51 -7.54 19.77
C TRP A 396 -5.59 -8.51 20.29
N PRO A 397 -6.84 -8.34 19.84
CA PRO A 397 -7.96 -9.14 20.39
C PRO A 397 -8.19 -10.46 19.67
N ASP A 398 -7.79 -10.59 18.40
CA ASP A 398 -8.14 -11.74 17.59
C ASP A 398 -7.25 -12.93 17.92
N PRO A 399 -7.82 -14.15 18.07
CA PRO A 399 -7.03 -15.37 18.32
C PRO A 399 -6.28 -15.80 17.06
N THR A 400 -5.26 -16.64 17.23
CA THR A 400 -4.61 -17.33 16.12
C THR A 400 -5.64 -18.10 15.30
N SER A 401 -5.54 -17.98 13.96
CA SER A 401 -6.45 -18.66 13.04
C SER A 401 -5.70 -19.28 11.85
N LEU A 402 -6.23 -20.43 11.39
CA LEU A 402 -5.68 -21.22 10.30
C LEU A 402 -6.78 -21.51 9.27
N HIS A 403 -6.51 -21.28 8.00
CA HIS A 403 -7.48 -21.39 6.92
C HIS A 403 -6.96 -22.24 5.77
N ASP A 404 -7.83 -23.08 5.21
CA ASP A 404 -7.59 -23.84 3.96
C ASP A 404 -8.16 -23.04 2.79
N LYS A 405 -7.30 -22.41 2.02
CA LYS A 405 -7.67 -21.51 0.91
C LYS A 405 -8.43 -22.20 -0.22
N ALA A 406 -8.22 -23.51 -0.41
CA ALA A 406 -8.91 -24.26 -1.44
C ALA A 406 -10.35 -24.57 -1.04
N ALA A 407 -10.58 -24.90 0.24
CA ALA A 407 -11.89 -25.22 0.78
C ALA A 407 -12.68 -23.98 1.24
N ASP A 408 -11.97 -22.96 1.70
CA ASP A 408 -12.51 -21.71 2.26
C ASP A 408 -11.71 -20.49 1.75
N PRO A 409 -11.93 -20.10 0.50
CA PRO A 409 -11.20 -18.99 -0.09
C PRO A 409 -11.47 -17.63 0.57
N ASN A 410 -12.53 -17.52 1.37
CA ASN A 410 -12.89 -16.32 2.11
C ASN A 410 -12.39 -16.32 3.56
N GLU A 411 -11.68 -17.37 4.00
CA GLU A 411 -11.08 -17.47 5.33
C GLU A 411 -12.08 -17.29 6.49
N LEU A 412 -13.26 -17.89 6.35
CA LEU A 412 -14.36 -17.79 7.33
C LEU A 412 -14.30 -18.86 8.43
N VAL A 413 -13.61 -19.98 8.16
CA VAL A 413 -13.55 -21.14 9.06
C VAL A 413 -12.15 -21.25 9.66
N ASN A 414 -12.04 -20.99 10.96
CA ASN A 414 -10.80 -21.20 11.70
C ASN A 414 -10.57 -22.69 11.98
N LEU A 415 -9.54 -23.28 11.42
CA LEU A 415 -9.16 -24.69 11.57
C LEU A 415 -8.03 -24.92 12.59
N ALA A 416 -7.59 -23.91 13.34
CA ALA A 416 -6.43 -24.02 14.25
C ALA A 416 -6.60 -25.12 15.30
N GLU A 417 -7.79 -25.28 15.89
CA GLU A 417 -8.08 -26.35 16.86
C GLU A 417 -8.32 -27.71 16.17
N ALA A 418 -8.95 -27.70 14.99
CA ALA A 418 -9.27 -28.92 14.26
C ALA A 418 -8.10 -29.56 13.55
N ARG A 419 -7.06 -28.77 13.24
CA ARG A 419 -5.87 -29.19 12.48
C ARG A 419 -4.57 -28.77 13.19
N PRO A 420 -4.31 -29.28 14.40
CA PRO A 420 -3.09 -28.95 15.16
C PRO A 420 -1.81 -29.37 14.45
N ASP A 421 -1.84 -30.41 13.62
CA ASP A 421 -0.75 -30.85 12.75
C ASP A 421 -0.37 -29.77 11.73
N LYS A 422 -1.36 -29.22 11.03
CA LYS A 422 -1.15 -28.19 10.03
C LYS A 422 -0.80 -26.83 10.67
N LEU A 423 -1.40 -26.52 11.82
CA LEU A 423 -1.03 -25.34 12.60
C LEU A 423 0.45 -25.35 12.94
N ALA A 424 0.96 -26.47 13.49
CA ALA A 424 2.37 -26.62 13.84
C ALA A 424 3.29 -26.52 12.60
N GLU A 425 2.87 -27.09 11.45
CA GLU A 425 3.60 -26.96 10.19
C GLU A 425 3.71 -25.50 9.75
N MET A 426 2.59 -24.76 9.73
CA MET A 426 2.57 -23.36 9.29
C MET A 426 3.30 -22.44 10.28
N GLN A 427 3.25 -22.72 11.59
CA GLN A 427 4.07 -22.03 12.58
C GLN A 427 5.57 -22.29 12.36
N GLY A 428 5.94 -23.51 11.96
CA GLY A 428 7.30 -23.85 11.55
C GLY A 428 7.75 -23.00 10.34
N LYS A 429 6.95 -22.96 9.28
CA LYS A 429 7.19 -22.11 8.10
C LYS A 429 7.34 -20.64 8.46
N LEU A 430 6.47 -20.12 9.34
CA LEU A 430 6.53 -18.73 9.80
C LEU A 430 7.85 -18.45 10.53
N ARG A 431 8.26 -19.32 11.45
CA ARG A 431 9.54 -19.19 12.16
C ARG A 431 10.72 -19.20 11.19
N ASP A 432 10.74 -20.14 10.25
CA ASP A 432 11.83 -20.28 9.28
C ASP A 432 11.91 -19.05 8.37
N GLU A 433 10.75 -18.51 7.93
CA GLU A 433 10.69 -17.33 7.10
C GLU A 433 11.14 -16.06 7.86
N LEU A 434 10.71 -15.87 9.10
CA LEU A 434 11.19 -14.77 9.95
C LEU A 434 12.73 -14.82 10.13
N ASN A 435 13.30 -16.02 10.33
CA ASN A 435 14.74 -16.19 10.41
C ASN A 435 15.44 -15.91 9.06
N ARG A 436 14.89 -16.38 7.95
CA ARG A 436 15.41 -16.13 6.59
C ARG A 436 15.46 -14.63 6.28
N LEU A 437 14.43 -13.90 6.67
CA LEU A 437 14.31 -12.44 6.48
C LEU A 437 15.14 -11.64 7.48
N ARG A 438 15.84 -12.30 8.43
CA ARG A 438 16.55 -11.61 9.52
C ARG A 438 15.64 -10.68 10.33
N ALA A 439 14.39 -11.09 10.52
CA ALA A 439 13.48 -10.37 11.40
C ALA A 439 14.06 -10.24 12.81
N PRO A 440 13.82 -9.13 13.53
CA PRO A 440 14.23 -9.00 14.92
C PRO A 440 13.76 -10.19 15.78
N MET A 441 14.64 -10.68 16.65
CA MET A 441 14.40 -11.89 17.46
C MET A 441 13.13 -11.78 18.32
N GLU A 442 12.80 -10.60 18.76
CA GLU A 442 11.57 -10.35 19.51
C GLU A 442 10.29 -10.67 18.72
N GLN A 443 10.33 -10.72 17.39
CA GLN A 443 9.18 -11.16 16.60
C GLN A 443 8.84 -12.63 16.91
N LEU A 444 9.85 -13.48 17.06
CA LEU A 444 9.64 -14.87 17.47
C LEU A 444 9.14 -14.97 18.91
N GLN A 445 9.69 -14.15 19.82
CA GLN A 445 9.32 -14.14 21.23
C GLN A 445 7.86 -13.70 21.43
N ARG A 446 7.49 -12.52 20.90
CA ARG A 446 6.13 -11.98 21.06
C ARG A 446 5.06 -12.82 20.37
N LEU A 447 5.41 -13.58 19.33
CA LEU A 447 4.48 -14.47 18.62
C LEU A 447 4.42 -15.88 19.23
N GLY A 448 5.19 -16.15 20.30
CA GLY A 448 5.22 -17.47 20.95
C GLY A 448 5.85 -18.56 20.07
N LEU A 449 6.75 -18.19 19.17
CA LEU A 449 7.39 -19.10 18.19
C LEU A 449 8.84 -19.47 18.56
N MET A 450 9.31 -19.11 19.75
CA MET A 450 10.59 -19.60 20.27
C MET A 450 10.47 -21.10 20.51
N ALA A 451 11.34 -21.90 19.89
CA ALA A 451 11.33 -23.35 19.97
C ALA A 451 11.72 -23.86 21.36
#